data_fee4e87d8e5db3e838e1ecf833ca605f
#
_entry.id   fee4e87d8e5db3e838e1ecf833ca605f
#
_cell.length_a   1.000
_cell.length_b   1.000
_cell.length_c   1.000
_cell.angle_alpha   90.00
_cell.angle_beta   90.00
_cell.angle_gamma   90.00
#
_symmetry.space_group_name_H-M   'P 1'
#
loop_
_entity.id
_entity.type
_entity.pdbx_description
1 polymer ?
#
loop_
_entity_poly.entity_id
_entity_poly.type
_entity_poly.pdbx_seq_one_letter_code
_entity_poly.pdbx_strand_id
1 'polypeptide(L)'
;MMKKITTLLLTLLAFAGCSQAQTDVLSAAQKLIDTKKYESAYVLLDKDDPNNEKPDVVLMKEDIVLNHFVSSMMHQVFALKDLKKNEDVMDYRGKNGSFSMFSFPVDSVLLKLIAAYPDNCKLYRGLAFYYTEVLNKYGEYWLIDEEGLTQKAIDNGKKAIDGGCGDYNTYHKTGVALLWQEETEASIPYLKKATELEPKNADAHYNLAYAYLFTEQLDNALPQAKTSYDLYKDKDLKGDAARMTGQILMEKGDYRNALKYFETADKLIPNDYYNLSPLLRLYLVTGNQKAPSTAKKLFELAPENPTIYQAMVEAYRFADREPELVRFYKAQLPKYVNNDEVFGNLHFYLGTLAMEHDKAAAKEYFLKAKEIFGHVYDKDHYVFEVIDNALEGL
;
A
#
# COMPACT_ATOMS: atom_id res chain seq x y z
N MET A 1 12.67 21.90 62.40
CA MET A 1 13.45 21.34 61.28
C MET A 1 13.18 19.84 61.08
N MET A 2 13.08 19.01 62.10
CA MET A 2 12.80 17.57 62.02
C MET A 2 11.45 17.19 61.39
N LYS A 3 10.35 17.90 61.60
CA LYS A 3 9.03 17.59 60.96
C LYS A 3 9.01 17.71 59.43
N LYS A 4 9.82 18.62 58.84
CA LYS A 4 9.86 18.76 57.35
C LYS A 4 10.69 17.67 56.69
N ILE A 5 11.68 17.11 57.37
CA ILE A 5 12.52 16.02 56.87
C ILE A 5 11.73 14.70 56.88
N THR A 6 10.91 14.45 57.90
CA THR A 6 10.07 13.24 57.99
C THR A 6 8.98 13.21 56.91
N THR A 7 8.38 14.37 56.56
CA THR A 7 7.37 14.46 55.49
C THR A 7 7.99 14.23 54.10
N LEU A 8 9.22 14.75 53.87
CA LEU A 8 9.95 14.56 52.61
C LEU A 8 10.40 13.10 52.40
N LEU A 9 10.83 12.42 53.51
CA LEU A 9 11.21 10.98 53.45
C LEU A 9 9.97 10.09 53.21
N LEU A 10 8.80 10.41 53.81
CA LEU A 10 7.57 9.66 53.60
C LEU A 10 7.03 9.82 52.19
N THR A 11 7.13 11.01 51.56
CA THR A 11 6.76 11.21 50.17
C THR A 11 7.73 10.50 49.21
N LEU A 12 9.06 10.50 49.46
CA LEU A 12 10.03 9.75 48.67
C LEU A 12 9.85 8.24 48.76
N LEU A 13 9.51 7.70 49.91
CA LEU A 13 9.23 6.27 50.10
C LEU A 13 7.91 5.86 49.47
N ALA A 14 6.87 6.73 49.49
CA ALA A 14 5.61 6.46 48.80
C ALA A 14 5.77 6.48 47.27
N PHE A 15 6.58 7.38 46.73
CA PHE A 15 6.90 7.39 45.27
C PHE A 15 7.74 6.18 44.86
N ALA A 16 8.70 5.78 45.66
CA ALA A 16 9.51 4.57 45.39
C ALA A 16 8.66 3.30 45.45
N GLY A 17 7.75 3.18 46.44
CA GLY A 17 6.86 2.03 46.56
C GLY A 17 5.83 1.92 45.43
N CYS A 18 5.26 3.05 44.98
CA CYS A 18 4.37 3.08 43.82
C CYS A 18 5.10 2.70 42.53
N SER A 19 6.32 3.20 42.31
CA SER A 19 7.12 2.89 41.13
C SER A 19 7.50 1.40 41.07
N GLN A 20 7.84 0.78 42.20
CA GLN A 20 8.20 -0.64 42.27
C GLN A 20 6.96 -1.54 42.02
N ALA A 21 5.81 -1.23 42.61
CA ALA A 21 4.57 -1.98 42.41
C ALA A 21 4.11 -1.93 40.94
N GLN A 22 4.21 -0.77 40.29
CA GLN A 22 3.87 -0.61 38.88
C GLN A 22 4.82 -1.40 37.97
N THR A 23 6.10 -1.41 38.24
CA THR A 23 7.10 -2.20 37.50
C THR A 23 6.82 -3.70 37.62
N ASP A 24 6.35 -4.15 38.79
CA ASP A 24 5.99 -5.55 39.01
C ASP A 24 4.75 -5.97 38.21
N VAL A 25 3.73 -5.13 38.11
CA VAL A 25 2.51 -5.41 37.33
C VAL A 25 2.81 -5.46 35.82
N LEU A 26 3.54 -4.47 35.29
CA LEU A 26 3.93 -4.46 33.87
C LEU A 26 4.80 -5.67 33.53
N SER A 27 5.74 -6.04 34.38
CA SER A 27 6.57 -7.25 34.20
C SER A 27 5.74 -8.54 34.24
N ALA A 28 4.74 -8.61 35.12
CA ALA A 28 3.85 -9.78 35.20
C ALA A 28 2.94 -9.86 33.94
N ALA A 29 2.40 -8.73 33.50
CA ALA A 29 1.59 -8.67 32.28
C ALA A 29 2.43 -9.06 31.05
N GLN A 30 3.68 -8.59 30.93
CA GLN A 30 4.56 -8.96 29.82
C GLN A 30 4.78 -10.48 29.76
N LYS A 31 5.02 -11.15 30.90
CA LYS A 31 5.15 -12.61 30.95
C LYS A 31 3.90 -13.34 30.48
N LEU A 32 2.73 -12.80 30.75
CA LEU A 32 1.47 -13.33 30.24
C LEU A 32 1.37 -13.13 28.71
N ILE A 33 1.73 -11.97 28.20
CA ILE A 33 1.78 -11.69 26.75
C ILE A 33 2.75 -12.65 26.06
N ASP A 34 3.97 -12.81 26.59
CA ASP A 34 5.00 -13.69 26.05
C ASP A 34 4.55 -15.17 25.98
N THR A 35 3.61 -15.55 26.85
CA THR A 35 3.01 -16.89 26.88
C THR A 35 1.63 -16.95 26.21
N LYS A 36 1.28 -15.92 25.43
CA LYS A 36 0.02 -15.80 24.70
C LYS A 36 -1.24 -15.79 25.59
N LYS A 37 -1.12 -15.28 26.82
CA LYS A 37 -2.20 -15.12 27.79
C LYS A 37 -2.76 -13.70 27.74
N TYR A 38 -3.31 -13.31 26.60
CA TYR A 38 -3.67 -11.92 26.29
C TYR A 38 -4.85 -11.42 27.13
N GLU A 39 -5.90 -12.24 27.29
CA GLU A 39 -7.04 -11.90 28.16
C GLU A 39 -6.59 -11.75 29.60
N SER A 40 -5.81 -12.69 30.14
CA SER A 40 -5.30 -12.64 31.49
C SER A 40 -4.38 -11.45 31.72
N ALA A 41 -3.55 -11.07 30.73
CA ALA A 41 -2.69 -9.89 30.78
C ALA A 41 -3.51 -8.60 30.86
N TYR A 42 -4.53 -8.49 30.00
CA TYR A 42 -5.41 -7.32 30.00
C TYR A 42 -6.16 -7.16 31.33
N VAL A 43 -6.75 -8.25 31.84
CA VAL A 43 -7.47 -8.25 33.13
C VAL A 43 -6.54 -7.84 34.28
N LEU A 44 -5.28 -8.30 34.28
CA LEU A 44 -4.29 -7.91 35.29
C LEU A 44 -4.02 -6.40 35.24
N LEU A 45 -3.82 -5.85 34.06
CA LEU A 45 -3.58 -4.41 33.85
C LEU A 45 -4.81 -3.57 34.20
N ASP A 46 -6.02 -4.03 33.82
CA ASP A 46 -7.28 -3.34 34.08
C ASP A 46 -7.61 -3.29 35.59
N LYS A 47 -7.24 -4.33 36.31
CA LYS A 47 -7.35 -4.34 37.79
C LYS A 47 -6.39 -3.35 38.45
N ASP A 48 -5.21 -3.13 37.90
CA ASP A 48 -4.20 -2.18 38.42
C ASP A 48 -4.52 -0.73 38.07
N ASP A 49 -5.13 -0.52 36.91
CA ASP A 49 -5.52 0.81 36.39
C ASP A 49 -6.91 0.79 35.72
N PRO A 50 -7.99 0.68 36.50
CA PRO A 50 -9.35 0.59 35.98
C PRO A 50 -9.84 1.90 35.35
N ASN A 51 -9.23 3.04 35.70
CA ASN A 51 -9.58 4.37 35.20
C ASN A 51 -8.74 4.83 34.02
N ASN A 52 -7.75 4.03 33.57
CA ASN A 52 -6.80 4.36 32.50
C ASN A 52 -6.05 5.69 32.76
N GLU A 53 -5.44 5.82 33.93
CA GLU A 53 -4.73 7.03 34.37
C GLU A 53 -3.19 6.88 34.34
N LYS A 54 -2.69 5.63 34.20
CA LYS A 54 -1.26 5.30 34.17
C LYS A 54 -0.76 5.10 32.74
N PRO A 55 0.04 6.02 32.17
CA PRO A 55 0.46 5.93 30.76
C PRO A 55 1.04 4.60 30.33
N ASP A 56 1.99 4.02 31.07
CA ASP A 56 2.65 2.77 30.68
C ASP A 56 1.70 1.56 30.75
N VAL A 57 0.72 1.56 31.68
CA VAL A 57 -0.31 0.52 31.77
C VAL A 57 -1.28 0.63 30.57
N VAL A 58 -1.70 1.84 30.23
CA VAL A 58 -2.58 2.12 29.09
C VAL A 58 -1.91 1.72 27.77
N LEU A 59 -0.63 2.06 27.58
CA LEU A 59 0.10 1.68 26.38
C LEU A 59 0.23 0.15 26.23
N MET A 60 0.38 -0.57 27.34
CA MET A 60 0.39 -2.04 27.29
C MET A 60 -1.01 -2.63 27.05
N LYS A 61 -2.08 -2.02 27.58
CA LYS A 61 -3.45 -2.39 27.22
C LYS A 61 -3.72 -2.16 25.74
N GLU A 62 -3.30 -1.02 25.20
CA GLU A 62 -3.39 -0.68 23.79
C GLU A 62 -2.70 -1.73 22.90
N ASP A 63 -1.44 -2.08 23.22
CA ASP A 63 -0.71 -3.11 22.49
C ASP A 63 -1.46 -4.45 22.44
N ILE A 64 -2.02 -4.87 23.60
CA ILE A 64 -2.82 -6.11 23.67
C ILE A 64 -4.07 -6.02 22.77
N VAL A 65 -4.84 -4.94 22.87
CA VAL A 65 -6.13 -4.86 22.17
C VAL A 65 -5.96 -4.60 20.68
N LEU A 66 -4.89 -3.97 20.22
CA LEU A 66 -4.68 -3.73 18.77
C LEU A 66 -3.98 -4.89 18.08
N ASN A 67 -3.05 -5.56 18.75
CA ASN A 67 -2.26 -6.63 18.12
C ASN A 67 -2.86 -8.04 18.35
N HIS A 68 -3.55 -8.28 19.48
CA HIS A 68 -3.91 -9.63 19.93
C HIS A 68 -5.43 -9.89 20.10
N PHE A 69 -6.30 -9.03 19.55
CA PHE A 69 -7.73 -9.26 19.58
C PHE A 69 -8.16 -10.41 18.65
N VAL A 70 -9.23 -11.12 19.02
CA VAL A 70 -9.90 -12.12 18.18
C VAL A 70 -11.10 -11.55 17.44
N SER A 71 -11.75 -10.53 18.02
CA SER A 71 -12.79 -9.72 17.39
C SER A 71 -12.75 -8.31 17.94
N SER A 72 -13.15 -7.32 17.16
CA SER A 72 -13.28 -5.94 17.63
C SER A 72 -14.52 -5.30 17.05
N MET A 73 -15.11 -4.40 17.83
CA MET A 73 -16.23 -3.57 17.45
C MET A 73 -15.72 -2.13 17.32
N MET A 74 -15.54 -1.66 16.08
CA MET A 74 -15.05 -0.32 15.75
C MET A 74 -13.76 0.08 16.50
N HIS A 75 -12.86 -0.86 16.81
CA HIS A 75 -11.67 -0.65 17.65
C HIS A 75 -11.92 0.15 18.96
N GLN A 76 -13.10 -0.05 19.54
CA GLN A 76 -13.54 0.54 20.83
C GLN A 76 -13.87 -0.53 21.86
N VAL A 77 -14.29 -1.71 21.38
CA VAL A 77 -14.59 -2.88 22.19
C VAL A 77 -13.88 -4.07 21.56
N PHE A 78 -13.15 -4.83 22.36
CA PHE A 78 -12.27 -5.88 21.91
C PHE A 78 -12.59 -7.20 22.61
N ALA A 79 -12.62 -8.27 21.84
CA ALA A 79 -12.63 -9.63 22.37
C ALA A 79 -11.20 -10.14 22.46
N LEU A 80 -10.82 -10.61 23.63
CA LEU A 80 -9.50 -11.20 23.90
C LEU A 80 -9.65 -12.68 24.25
N LYS A 81 -8.55 -13.42 24.10
CA LYS A 81 -8.50 -14.85 24.42
C LYS A 81 -7.10 -15.26 24.84
N ASP A 82 -7.05 -16.10 25.90
CA ASP A 82 -5.83 -16.82 26.24
C ASP A 82 -5.62 -17.99 25.26
N LEU A 83 -4.46 -18.04 24.63
CA LEU A 83 -4.11 -19.06 23.64
C LEU A 83 -3.22 -20.13 24.24
N LYS A 84 -3.23 -21.32 23.63
CA LYS A 84 -2.23 -22.36 23.85
C LYS A 84 -0.96 -22.04 23.04
N LYS A 85 0.15 -22.67 23.39
CA LYS A 85 1.46 -22.42 22.76
C LYS A 85 1.44 -22.56 21.21
N ASN A 86 0.65 -23.50 20.69
CA ASN A 86 0.55 -23.83 19.27
C ASN A 86 -0.62 -23.16 18.55
N GLU A 87 -1.38 -22.29 19.24
CA GLU A 87 -2.49 -21.54 18.67
C GLU A 87 -2.02 -20.14 18.25
N ASP A 88 -2.72 -19.54 17.29
CA ASP A 88 -2.54 -18.15 16.87
C ASP A 88 -3.85 -17.36 16.97
N VAL A 89 -3.76 -16.04 17.15
CA VAL A 89 -4.94 -15.15 17.19
C VAL A 89 -5.74 -15.26 15.91
N MET A 90 -5.03 -15.43 14.77
CA MET A 90 -5.65 -15.54 13.45
C MET A 90 -6.50 -16.82 13.31
N ASP A 91 -6.23 -17.86 14.11
CA ASP A 91 -7.07 -19.05 14.15
C ASP A 91 -8.49 -18.77 14.64
N TYR A 92 -8.68 -17.67 15.38
CA TYR A 92 -9.94 -17.28 16.01
C TYR A 92 -10.55 -16.02 15.41
N ARG A 93 -9.76 -15.20 14.72
CA ARG A 93 -10.19 -13.92 14.17
C ARG A 93 -11.29 -14.11 13.13
N GLY A 94 -12.44 -13.40 13.32
CA GLY A 94 -13.59 -13.50 12.43
C GLY A 94 -14.45 -14.77 12.61
N LYS A 95 -14.14 -15.63 13.59
CA LYS A 95 -14.94 -16.82 13.90
C LYS A 95 -15.94 -16.53 15.02
N ASN A 96 -17.11 -17.16 14.92
CA ASN A 96 -18.10 -17.12 16.00
C ASN A 96 -17.55 -17.86 17.24
N GLY A 97 -17.69 -17.24 18.41
CA GLY A 97 -17.26 -17.80 19.68
C GLY A 97 -17.77 -16.95 20.84
N SER A 98 -17.76 -17.53 22.04
CA SER A 98 -18.04 -16.79 23.27
C SER A 98 -16.70 -16.30 23.83
N PHE A 99 -16.46 -14.99 23.74
CA PHE A 99 -15.24 -14.34 24.20
C PHE A 99 -15.59 -13.23 25.20
N SER A 100 -14.71 -13.01 26.16
CA SER A 100 -14.81 -11.82 27.04
C SER A 100 -14.59 -10.56 26.23
N MET A 101 -15.51 -9.60 26.38
CA MET A 101 -15.46 -8.32 25.68
C MET A 101 -15.01 -7.22 26.62
N PHE A 102 -14.06 -6.41 26.19
CA PHE A 102 -13.48 -5.31 26.95
C PHE A 102 -13.71 -4.00 26.22
N SER A 103 -14.32 -3.02 26.90
CA SER A 103 -14.47 -1.66 26.36
C SER A 103 -13.18 -0.89 26.63
N PHE A 104 -12.53 -0.45 25.56
CA PHE A 104 -11.32 0.35 25.63
C PHE A 104 -11.31 1.34 24.46
N PRO A 105 -11.92 2.54 24.62
CA PRO A 105 -11.94 3.57 23.59
C PRO A 105 -10.54 4.21 23.46
N VAL A 106 -9.70 3.59 22.65
CA VAL A 106 -8.25 3.83 22.57
C VAL A 106 -7.92 5.31 22.37
N ASP A 107 -8.53 5.95 21.37
CA ASP A 107 -8.29 7.36 21.06
C ASP A 107 -8.65 8.29 22.20
N SER A 108 -9.83 8.10 22.77
CA SER A 108 -10.31 8.94 23.87
C SER A 108 -9.45 8.81 25.13
N VAL A 109 -9.00 7.58 25.43
CA VAL A 109 -8.10 7.30 26.55
C VAL A 109 -6.74 7.94 26.34
N LEU A 110 -6.13 7.74 25.15
CA LEU A 110 -4.83 8.32 24.83
C LEU A 110 -4.87 9.85 24.78
N LEU A 111 -5.92 10.46 24.21
CA LEU A 111 -6.06 11.92 24.18
C LEU A 111 -6.21 12.51 25.58
N LYS A 112 -6.95 11.84 26.49
CA LYS A 112 -7.02 12.25 27.91
C LYS A 112 -5.65 12.22 28.58
N LEU A 113 -4.86 11.17 28.33
CA LEU A 113 -3.51 11.05 28.87
C LEU A 113 -2.53 12.07 28.26
N ILE A 114 -2.63 12.34 26.98
CA ILE A 114 -1.82 13.37 26.31
C ILE A 114 -2.09 14.75 26.91
N ALA A 115 -3.35 15.05 27.24
CA ALA A 115 -3.69 16.31 27.91
C ALA A 115 -3.05 16.42 29.32
N ALA A 116 -2.92 15.30 30.03
CA ALA A 116 -2.28 15.25 31.34
C ALA A 116 -0.74 15.14 31.28
N TYR A 117 -0.20 14.52 30.26
CA TYR A 117 1.23 14.24 30.07
C TYR A 117 1.69 14.64 28.65
N PRO A 118 1.66 15.93 28.28
CA PRO A 118 1.89 16.39 26.91
C PRO A 118 3.31 16.10 26.39
N ASP A 119 4.27 15.94 27.28
CA ASP A 119 5.67 15.63 26.90
C ASP A 119 5.96 14.12 26.79
N ASN A 120 4.95 13.27 27.03
CA ASN A 120 5.12 11.83 26.91
C ASN A 120 4.94 11.36 25.46
N CYS A 121 6.05 11.32 24.72
CA CYS A 121 6.08 10.94 23.31
C CYS A 121 5.57 9.53 23.01
N LYS A 122 5.58 8.61 23.98
CA LYS A 122 5.05 7.25 23.80
C LYS A 122 3.52 7.26 23.57
N LEU A 123 2.79 8.21 24.18
CA LEU A 123 1.35 8.35 23.98
C LEU A 123 1.00 8.80 22.56
N TYR A 124 1.79 9.69 21.99
CA TYR A 124 1.66 10.07 20.59
C TYR A 124 1.97 8.92 19.64
N ARG A 125 2.99 8.09 19.98
CA ARG A 125 3.29 6.87 19.22
C ARG A 125 2.12 5.90 19.23
N GLY A 126 1.51 5.65 20.38
CA GLY A 126 0.30 4.83 20.50
C GLY A 126 -0.83 5.38 19.64
N LEU A 127 -1.11 6.67 19.76
CA LEU A 127 -2.19 7.29 18.99
C LEU A 127 -1.93 7.25 17.47
N ALA A 128 -0.69 7.41 17.02
CA ALA A 128 -0.31 7.23 15.61
C ALA A 128 -0.56 5.80 15.14
N PHE A 129 -0.19 4.81 15.95
CA PHE A 129 -0.44 3.41 15.67
C PHE A 129 -1.94 3.11 15.59
N TYR A 130 -2.74 3.58 16.54
CA TYR A 130 -4.18 3.43 16.55
C TYR A 130 -4.84 3.98 15.27
N TYR A 131 -4.54 5.22 14.87
CA TYR A 131 -5.12 5.81 13.66
C TYR A 131 -4.71 5.05 12.39
N THR A 132 -3.49 4.53 12.34
CA THR A 132 -3.05 3.67 11.23
C THR A 132 -3.86 2.36 11.17
N GLU A 133 -4.10 1.72 12.32
CA GLU A 133 -4.90 0.48 12.38
C GLU A 133 -6.37 0.73 12.03
N VAL A 134 -6.94 1.85 12.47
CA VAL A 134 -8.29 2.27 12.10
C VAL A 134 -8.40 2.51 10.60
N LEU A 135 -7.45 3.25 10.02
CA LEU A 135 -7.40 3.52 8.57
C LEU A 135 -7.34 2.21 7.77
N ASN A 136 -6.46 1.30 8.13
CA ASN A 136 -6.29 0.02 7.43
C ASN A 136 -7.53 -0.90 7.52
N LYS A 137 -8.31 -0.81 8.60
CA LYS A 137 -9.43 -1.72 8.84
C LYS A 137 -10.79 -1.17 8.48
N TYR A 138 -10.99 0.11 8.68
CA TYR A 138 -12.31 0.72 8.57
C TYR A 138 -12.37 1.79 7.49
N GLY A 139 -11.24 2.46 7.16
CA GLY A 139 -11.14 3.44 6.09
C GLY A 139 -12.35 4.36 6.02
N GLU A 140 -13.06 4.31 4.90
CA GLU A 140 -14.27 5.11 4.61
C GLU A 140 -15.46 4.88 5.56
N TYR A 141 -15.46 3.79 6.33
CA TYR A 141 -16.54 3.50 7.30
C TYR A 141 -16.33 4.14 8.67
N TRP A 142 -15.26 4.91 8.87
CA TRP A 142 -15.00 5.58 10.13
C TRP A 142 -15.67 6.95 10.19
N LEU A 143 -15.80 7.50 11.40
CA LEU A 143 -16.39 8.85 11.62
C LEU A 143 -15.51 9.98 11.08
N ILE A 144 -14.24 9.75 10.92
CA ILE A 144 -13.25 10.64 10.30
C ILE A 144 -12.91 10.01 8.96
N ASP A 145 -12.88 10.79 7.89
CA ASP A 145 -12.50 10.32 6.57
C ASP A 145 -11.03 9.83 6.51
N GLU A 146 -10.69 9.14 5.44
CA GLU A 146 -9.37 8.55 5.25
C GLU A 146 -8.26 9.61 5.27
N GLU A 147 -8.48 10.77 4.69
CA GLU A 147 -7.54 11.90 4.68
C GLU A 147 -7.29 12.38 6.11
N GLY A 148 -8.36 12.61 6.88
CA GLY A 148 -8.26 13.04 8.28
C GLY A 148 -7.62 12.00 9.19
N LEU A 149 -7.90 10.69 8.97
CA LEU A 149 -7.22 9.60 9.70
C LEU A 149 -5.73 9.55 9.39
N THR A 150 -5.38 9.67 8.10
CA THR A 150 -3.99 9.69 7.63
C THR A 150 -3.24 10.88 8.22
N GLN A 151 -3.85 12.07 8.21
CA GLN A 151 -3.25 13.27 8.81
C GLN A 151 -3.01 13.10 10.31
N LYS A 152 -3.98 12.50 11.05
CA LYS A 152 -3.81 12.21 12.48
C LYS A 152 -2.69 11.22 12.74
N ALA A 153 -2.53 10.19 11.91
CA ALA A 153 -1.42 9.24 12.00
C ALA A 153 -0.08 9.94 11.80
N ILE A 154 0.03 10.80 10.78
CA ILE A 154 1.24 11.59 10.46
C ILE A 154 1.59 12.53 11.62
N ASP A 155 0.63 13.35 12.09
CA ASP A 155 0.89 14.37 13.11
C ASP A 155 1.36 13.76 14.43
N ASN A 156 0.73 12.65 14.85
CA ASN A 156 1.12 11.96 16.06
C ASN A 156 2.44 11.18 15.88
N GLY A 157 2.67 10.60 14.70
CA GLY A 157 3.94 9.97 14.36
C GLY A 157 5.11 10.97 14.41
N LYS A 158 4.94 12.15 13.81
CA LYS A 158 5.93 13.25 13.87
C LYS A 158 6.21 13.67 15.31
N LYS A 159 5.16 13.90 16.14
CA LYS A 159 5.33 14.25 17.56
C LYS A 159 6.05 13.16 18.36
N ALA A 160 5.78 11.90 18.09
CA ALA A 160 6.47 10.80 18.73
C ALA A 160 7.97 10.78 18.36
N ILE A 161 8.28 10.99 17.10
CA ILE A 161 9.65 11.04 16.58
C ILE A 161 10.41 12.24 17.15
N ASP A 162 9.83 13.42 17.12
CA ASP A 162 10.42 14.65 17.64
C ASP A 162 10.68 14.56 19.16
N GLY A 163 9.82 13.87 19.88
CA GLY A 163 9.99 13.57 21.29
C GLY A 163 11.01 12.46 21.60
N GLY A 164 11.61 11.83 20.58
CA GLY A 164 12.60 10.76 20.74
C GLY A 164 12.04 9.36 20.97
N CYS A 165 10.75 9.14 20.72
CA CYS A 165 10.07 7.83 20.82
C CYS A 165 9.89 7.11 19.47
N GLY A 166 10.54 7.56 18.40
CA GLY A 166 10.45 6.93 17.09
C GLY A 166 11.19 5.60 17.06
N ASP A 167 10.45 4.53 16.81
CA ASP A 167 10.97 3.20 16.47
C ASP A 167 10.77 2.91 14.96
N TYR A 168 11.19 1.74 14.51
CA TYR A 168 10.99 1.31 13.11
C TYR A 168 9.55 1.54 12.64
N ASN A 169 8.58 1.04 13.38
CA ASN A 169 7.17 1.12 13.01
C ASN A 169 6.69 2.56 12.90
N THR A 170 7.10 3.42 13.84
CA THR A 170 6.73 4.84 13.83
C THR A 170 7.27 5.54 12.60
N TYR A 171 8.56 5.36 12.29
CA TYR A 171 9.17 5.95 11.10
C TYR A 171 8.57 5.39 9.81
N HIS A 172 8.43 4.08 9.70
CA HIS A 172 7.90 3.42 8.50
C HIS A 172 6.44 3.83 8.21
N LYS A 173 5.57 3.73 9.22
CA LYS A 173 4.14 4.09 9.07
C LYS A 173 3.95 5.58 8.78
N THR A 174 4.70 6.47 9.42
CA THR A 174 4.66 7.91 9.11
C THR A 174 5.11 8.18 7.67
N GLY A 175 6.18 7.54 7.21
CA GLY A 175 6.64 7.66 5.84
C GLY A 175 5.64 7.13 4.81
N VAL A 176 5.02 5.99 5.07
CA VAL A 176 3.98 5.40 4.19
C VAL A 176 2.72 6.28 4.17
N ALA A 177 2.30 6.81 5.32
CA ALA A 177 1.15 7.72 5.39
C ALA A 177 1.37 9.01 4.57
N LEU A 178 2.61 9.54 4.57
CA LEU A 178 2.99 10.66 3.72
C LEU A 178 2.95 10.30 2.22
N LEU A 179 3.33 9.08 1.83
CA LEU A 179 3.16 8.62 0.45
C LEU A 179 1.69 8.57 0.03
N TRP A 180 0.79 8.14 0.91
CA TRP A 180 -0.66 8.11 0.63
C TRP A 180 -1.27 9.51 0.46
N GLN A 181 -0.68 10.52 1.08
CA GLN A 181 -1.05 11.93 0.89
C GLN A 181 -0.30 12.62 -0.27
N GLU A 182 0.40 11.86 -1.09
CA GLU A 182 1.23 12.36 -2.20
C GLU A 182 2.37 13.31 -1.76
N GLU A 183 2.64 13.37 -0.44
CA GLU A 183 3.78 14.10 0.13
C GLU A 183 5.09 13.28 0.01
N THR A 184 5.41 12.89 -1.23
CA THR A 184 6.46 11.91 -1.52
C THR A 184 7.84 12.35 -1.05
N GLU A 185 8.26 13.60 -1.32
CA GLU A 185 9.55 14.13 -0.84
C GLU A 185 9.63 14.14 0.69
N ALA A 186 8.54 14.51 1.37
CA ALA A 186 8.48 14.54 2.82
C ALA A 186 8.57 13.14 3.46
N SER A 187 8.20 12.09 2.72
CA SER A 187 8.27 10.71 3.19
C SER A 187 9.69 10.16 3.31
N ILE A 188 10.61 10.64 2.44
CA ILE A 188 11.96 10.10 2.27
C ILE A 188 12.77 10.02 3.58
N PRO A 189 12.89 11.08 4.39
CA PRO A 189 13.68 11.01 5.62
C PRO A 189 13.15 9.97 6.62
N TYR A 190 11.84 9.78 6.69
CA TYR A 190 11.21 8.78 7.55
C TYR A 190 11.48 7.35 7.05
N LEU A 191 11.25 7.10 5.77
CA LEU A 191 11.51 5.78 5.15
C LEU A 191 12.99 5.42 5.18
N LYS A 192 13.88 6.39 4.95
CA LYS A 192 15.32 6.19 5.09
C LYS A 192 15.68 5.78 6.51
N LYS A 193 15.12 6.46 7.52
CA LYS A 193 15.35 6.11 8.92
C LYS A 193 14.82 4.71 9.25
N ALA A 194 13.68 4.33 8.70
CA ALA A 194 13.14 2.98 8.84
C ALA A 194 14.10 1.91 8.28
N THR A 195 14.70 2.12 7.09
CA THR A 195 15.69 1.19 6.52
C THR A 195 16.99 1.11 7.36
N GLU A 196 17.39 2.20 8.04
CA GLU A 196 18.52 2.19 8.95
C GLU A 196 18.24 1.40 10.22
N LEU A 197 17.02 1.47 10.76
CA LEU A 197 16.61 0.75 11.97
C LEU A 197 16.41 -0.75 11.72
N GLU A 198 15.80 -1.10 10.58
CA GLU A 198 15.59 -2.50 10.17
C GLU A 198 16.10 -2.78 8.74
N PRO A 199 17.42 -2.92 8.54
CA PRO A 199 18.01 -3.05 7.21
C PRO A 199 17.69 -4.37 6.48
N LYS A 200 16.98 -5.29 7.11
CA LYS A 200 16.51 -6.55 6.53
C LYS A 200 15.00 -6.55 6.25
N ASN A 201 14.33 -5.43 6.43
CA ASN A 201 12.91 -5.31 6.16
C ASN A 201 12.68 -4.93 4.70
N ALA A 202 12.05 -5.83 3.95
CA ALA A 202 11.84 -5.65 2.51
C ALA A 202 10.87 -4.49 2.21
N ASP A 203 9.82 -4.31 3.02
CA ASP A 203 8.80 -3.26 2.83
C ASP A 203 9.40 -1.87 3.00
N ALA A 204 10.30 -1.68 3.97
CA ALA A 204 10.98 -0.40 4.17
C ALA A 204 11.80 0.01 2.93
N HIS A 205 12.57 -0.94 2.37
CA HIS A 205 13.34 -0.70 1.14
C HIS A 205 12.43 -0.48 -0.07
N TYR A 206 11.33 -1.24 -0.18
CA TYR A 206 10.36 -1.08 -1.25
C TYR A 206 9.74 0.32 -1.25
N ASN A 207 9.23 0.77 -0.09
CA ASN A 207 8.61 2.08 0.04
C ASN A 207 9.61 3.23 -0.16
N LEU A 208 10.86 3.07 0.29
CA LEU A 208 11.91 4.06 0.03
C LEU A 208 12.29 4.10 -1.46
N ALA A 209 12.35 2.94 -2.13
CA ALA A 209 12.57 2.89 -3.59
C ALA A 209 11.45 3.58 -4.35
N TYR A 210 10.19 3.35 -3.93
CA TYR A 210 9.02 4.01 -4.47
C TYR A 210 9.12 5.54 -4.34
N ALA A 211 9.41 6.04 -3.13
CA ALA A 211 9.58 7.46 -2.89
C ALA A 211 10.67 8.09 -3.79
N TYR A 212 11.81 7.43 -3.90
CA TYR A 212 12.89 7.90 -4.77
C TYR A 212 12.54 7.84 -6.26
N LEU A 213 11.78 6.83 -6.71
CA LEU A 213 11.34 6.72 -8.10
C LEU A 213 10.42 7.88 -8.47
N PHE A 214 9.41 8.17 -7.64
CA PHE A 214 8.43 9.24 -7.90
C PHE A 214 8.99 10.66 -7.69
N THR A 215 10.16 10.78 -7.06
CA THR A 215 10.93 12.03 -6.99
C THR A 215 12.11 12.06 -7.97
N GLU A 216 12.11 11.18 -8.99
CA GLU A 216 13.10 11.07 -10.05
C GLU A 216 14.55 10.84 -9.57
N GLN A 217 14.73 10.43 -8.30
CA GLN A 217 16.03 10.13 -7.71
C GLN A 217 16.47 8.70 -8.04
N LEU A 218 16.59 8.38 -9.33
CA LEU A 218 16.77 7.02 -9.85
C LEU A 218 18.03 6.31 -9.32
N ASP A 219 19.11 7.07 -9.04
CA ASP A 219 20.36 6.53 -8.48
C ASP A 219 20.19 6.07 -7.02
N ASN A 220 19.30 6.72 -6.27
CA ASN A 220 18.94 6.33 -4.91
C ASN A 220 17.87 5.22 -4.91
N ALA A 221 16.95 5.22 -5.88
CA ALA A 221 15.87 4.25 -6.01
C ALA A 221 16.39 2.83 -6.30
N LEU A 222 17.32 2.71 -7.26
CA LEU A 222 17.75 1.40 -7.77
C LEU A 222 18.34 0.47 -6.70
N PRO A 223 19.27 0.90 -5.82
CA PRO A 223 19.78 0.03 -4.77
C PRO A 223 18.69 -0.40 -3.78
N GLN A 224 17.74 0.46 -3.46
CA GLN A 224 16.64 0.12 -2.55
C GLN A 224 15.69 -0.91 -3.18
N ALA A 225 15.30 -0.71 -4.44
CA ALA A 225 14.46 -1.65 -5.18
C ALA A 225 15.12 -3.05 -5.30
N LYS A 226 16.41 -3.11 -5.60
CA LYS A 226 17.16 -4.38 -5.62
C LYS A 226 17.20 -5.04 -4.25
N THR A 227 17.42 -4.28 -3.19
CA THR A 227 17.44 -4.81 -1.83
C THR A 227 16.08 -5.40 -1.44
N SER A 228 14.98 -4.71 -1.74
CA SER A 228 13.63 -5.25 -1.48
C SER A 228 13.38 -6.54 -2.27
N TYR A 229 13.73 -6.57 -3.56
CA TYR A 229 13.64 -7.78 -4.38
C TYR A 229 14.40 -8.98 -3.80
N ASP A 230 15.61 -8.76 -3.30
CA ASP A 230 16.43 -9.82 -2.71
C ASP A 230 15.86 -10.32 -1.37
N LEU A 231 15.27 -9.42 -0.59
CA LEU A 231 14.72 -9.71 0.74
C LEU A 231 13.35 -10.40 0.69
N TYR A 232 12.46 -10.04 -0.25
CA TYR A 232 11.14 -10.64 -0.34
C TYR A 232 11.19 -12.14 -0.60
N LYS A 233 10.42 -12.89 0.21
CA LYS A 233 10.23 -14.34 0.06
C LYS A 233 8.87 -14.69 -0.54
N ASP A 234 7.86 -13.87 -0.27
CA ASP A 234 6.57 -13.97 -0.90
C ASP A 234 6.73 -13.75 -2.41
N LYS A 235 6.00 -14.56 -3.20
CA LYS A 235 6.14 -14.60 -4.65
C LYS A 235 5.63 -13.32 -5.31
N ASP A 236 4.49 -12.82 -4.81
CA ASP A 236 3.81 -11.68 -5.42
C ASP A 236 4.54 -10.39 -5.08
N LEU A 237 4.90 -10.20 -3.79
CA LEU A 237 5.71 -9.05 -3.36
C LEU A 237 7.09 -9.01 -4.04
N LYS A 238 7.71 -10.19 -4.25
CA LYS A 238 8.96 -10.29 -4.99
C LYS A 238 8.79 -9.93 -6.47
N GLY A 239 7.66 -10.30 -7.06
CA GLY A 239 7.28 -9.93 -8.42
C GLY A 239 7.11 -8.42 -8.58
N ASP A 240 6.45 -7.78 -7.61
CA ASP A 240 6.28 -6.32 -7.58
C ASP A 240 7.63 -5.59 -7.43
N ALA A 241 8.51 -6.07 -6.57
CA ALA A 241 9.84 -5.50 -6.40
C ALA A 241 10.71 -5.69 -7.66
N ALA A 242 10.56 -6.82 -8.37
CA ALA A 242 11.20 -7.02 -9.68
C ALA A 242 10.65 -6.02 -10.70
N ARG A 243 9.33 -5.83 -10.79
CA ARG A 243 8.70 -4.84 -11.68
C ARG A 243 9.22 -3.44 -11.41
N MET A 244 9.23 -2.99 -10.14
CA MET A 244 9.78 -1.68 -9.75
C MET A 244 11.25 -1.53 -10.17
N THR A 245 12.07 -2.55 -9.93
CA THR A 245 13.48 -2.53 -10.35
C THR A 245 13.62 -2.42 -11.87
N GLY A 246 12.77 -3.16 -12.61
CA GLY A 246 12.70 -3.07 -14.07
C GLY A 246 12.31 -1.68 -14.56
N GLN A 247 11.32 -1.06 -13.93
CA GLN A 247 10.87 0.31 -14.24
C GLN A 247 11.99 1.32 -14.03
N ILE A 248 12.65 1.31 -12.87
CA ILE A 248 13.77 2.22 -12.57
C ILE A 248 14.89 2.07 -13.60
N LEU A 249 15.23 0.82 -13.98
CA LEU A 249 16.25 0.57 -15.01
C LEU A 249 15.81 1.07 -16.39
N MET A 250 14.53 0.96 -16.73
CA MET A 250 13.98 1.47 -17.98
C MET A 250 14.04 3.00 -18.04
N GLU A 251 13.70 3.69 -16.95
CA GLU A 251 13.83 5.15 -16.80
C GLU A 251 15.30 5.61 -16.94
N LYS A 252 16.24 4.80 -16.43
CA LYS A 252 17.68 5.03 -16.60
C LYS A 252 18.21 4.69 -18.01
N GLY A 253 17.38 4.18 -18.91
CA GLY A 253 17.78 3.74 -20.25
C GLY A 253 18.53 2.39 -20.29
N ASP A 254 18.63 1.66 -19.17
CA ASP A 254 19.25 0.33 -19.13
C ASP A 254 18.23 -0.75 -19.50
N TYR A 255 17.80 -0.73 -20.76
CA TYR A 255 16.78 -1.64 -21.29
C TYR A 255 17.16 -3.12 -21.19
N ARG A 256 18.46 -3.43 -21.26
CA ARG A 256 18.95 -4.82 -21.18
C ARG A 256 18.72 -5.42 -19.78
N ASN A 257 19.02 -4.67 -18.74
CA ASN A 257 18.81 -5.14 -17.38
C ASN A 257 17.34 -5.00 -16.97
N ALA A 258 16.64 -3.94 -17.41
CA ALA A 258 15.19 -3.79 -17.23
C ALA A 258 14.43 -5.02 -17.73
N LEU A 259 14.77 -5.51 -18.93
CA LEU A 259 14.17 -6.70 -19.53
C LEU A 259 14.25 -7.93 -18.61
N LYS A 260 15.41 -8.18 -18.00
CA LYS A 260 15.58 -9.32 -17.07
C LYS A 260 14.67 -9.27 -15.87
N TYR A 261 14.48 -8.07 -15.31
CA TYR A 261 13.62 -7.88 -14.15
C TYR A 261 12.14 -8.00 -14.52
N PHE A 262 11.70 -7.44 -15.66
CA PHE A 262 10.32 -7.64 -16.12
C PHE A 262 10.04 -9.09 -16.53
N GLU A 263 10.98 -9.82 -17.15
CA GLU A 263 10.84 -11.26 -17.40
C GLU A 263 10.72 -12.05 -16.08
N THR A 264 11.41 -11.61 -15.02
CA THR A 264 11.29 -12.22 -13.71
C THR A 264 9.93 -11.90 -13.07
N ALA A 265 9.47 -10.66 -13.20
CA ALA A 265 8.14 -10.25 -12.73
C ALA A 265 7.02 -11.04 -13.43
N ASP A 266 7.05 -11.17 -14.76
CA ASP A 266 6.08 -11.97 -15.53
C ASP A 266 6.10 -13.46 -15.16
N LYS A 267 7.27 -14.00 -14.83
CA LYS A 267 7.39 -15.38 -14.33
C LYS A 267 6.79 -15.56 -12.94
N LEU A 268 6.90 -14.57 -12.07
CA LEU A 268 6.38 -14.58 -10.71
C LEU A 268 4.89 -14.25 -10.69
N ILE A 269 4.46 -13.25 -11.44
CA ILE A 269 3.06 -12.80 -11.57
C ILE A 269 2.69 -12.84 -13.05
N PRO A 270 2.31 -14.00 -13.60
CA PRO A 270 2.04 -14.16 -15.02
C PRO A 270 0.70 -13.51 -15.42
N ASN A 271 0.63 -13.09 -16.69
CA ASN A 271 -0.55 -12.47 -17.30
C ASN A 271 -0.99 -11.19 -16.59
N ASP A 272 -0.06 -10.42 -16.08
CA ASP A 272 -0.29 -9.12 -15.46
C ASP A 272 -0.01 -8.01 -16.50
N TYR A 273 -0.95 -7.06 -16.61
CA TYR A 273 -0.85 -5.91 -17.52
C TYR A 273 0.44 -5.11 -17.30
N TYR A 274 0.75 -4.83 -16.02
CA TYR A 274 1.90 -4.01 -15.64
C TYR A 274 3.25 -4.69 -15.88
N ASN A 275 3.24 -5.99 -16.13
CA ASN A 275 4.41 -6.75 -16.57
C ASN A 275 4.46 -6.86 -18.10
N LEU A 276 3.35 -7.19 -18.75
CA LEU A 276 3.30 -7.46 -20.18
C LEU A 276 3.46 -6.22 -21.05
N SER A 277 2.92 -5.06 -20.62
CA SER A 277 3.03 -3.81 -21.39
C SER A 277 4.50 -3.33 -21.52
N PRO A 278 5.28 -3.17 -20.43
CA PRO A 278 6.70 -2.81 -20.55
C PRO A 278 7.53 -3.92 -21.20
N LEU A 279 7.21 -5.22 -21.02
CA LEU A 279 7.88 -6.31 -21.73
C LEU A 279 7.69 -6.20 -23.24
N LEU A 280 6.47 -5.91 -23.68
CA LEU A 280 6.20 -5.71 -25.12
C LEU A 280 7.09 -4.60 -25.67
N ARG A 281 7.11 -3.43 -25.02
CA ARG A 281 7.95 -2.29 -25.42
C ARG A 281 9.43 -2.67 -25.49
N LEU A 282 9.96 -3.33 -24.45
CA LEU A 282 11.35 -3.76 -24.39
C LEU A 282 11.69 -4.81 -25.47
N TYR A 283 10.81 -5.78 -25.72
CA TYR A 283 11.00 -6.77 -26.78
C TYR A 283 10.98 -6.13 -28.18
N LEU A 284 10.12 -5.14 -28.40
CA LEU A 284 10.08 -4.42 -29.69
C LEU A 284 11.37 -3.65 -29.93
N VAL A 285 11.82 -2.86 -28.93
CA VAL A 285 13.03 -2.04 -29.01
C VAL A 285 14.29 -2.90 -29.19
N THR A 286 14.35 -4.05 -28.51
CA THR A 286 15.51 -4.93 -28.57
C THR A 286 15.45 -5.92 -29.76
N GLY A 287 14.41 -5.89 -30.58
CA GLY A 287 14.21 -6.84 -31.69
C GLY A 287 14.01 -8.29 -31.24
N ASN A 288 13.52 -8.50 -30.01
CA ASN A 288 13.35 -9.84 -29.46
C ASN A 288 12.18 -10.57 -30.10
N GLN A 289 12.40 -11.84 -30.46
CA GLN A 289 11.42 -12.72 -31.13
C GLN A 289 10.17 -12.99 -30.25
N LYS A 290 10.20 -12.69 -28.97
CA LYS A 290 9.03 -12.82 -28.08
C LYS A 290 7.97 -11.70 -28.26
N ALA A 291 8.31 -10.59 -28.93
CA ALA A 291 7.38 -9.47 -29.09
C ALA A 291 5.99 -9.86 -29.65
N PRO A 292 5.85 -10.65 -30.73
CA PRO A 292 4.54 -11.01 -31.25
C PRO A 292 3.70 -11.87 -30.29
N SER A 293 4.32 -12.78 -29.55
CA SER A 293 3.64 -13.61 -28.57
C SER A 293 3.21 -12.80 -27.33
N THR A 294 4.03 -11.80 -26.93
CA THR A 294 3.69 -10.89 -25.83
C THR A 294 2.58 -9.93 -26.22
N ALA A 295 2.60 -9.39 -27.45
CA ALA A 295 1.51 -8.58 -27.98
C ALA A 295 0.17 -9.35 -27.97
N LYS A 296 0.21 -10.62 -28.41
CA LYS A 296 -0.98 -11.49 -28.36
C LYS A 296 -1.48 -11.69 -26.93
N LYS A 297 -0.60 -12.02 -25.99
CA LYS A 297 -0.97 -12.19 -24.57
C LYS A 297 -1.57 -10.90 -23.98
N LEU A 298 -0.94 -9.75 -24.22
CA LEU A 298 -1.43 -8.46 -23.75
C LEU A 298 -2.81 -8.15 -24.31
N PHE A 299 -3.04 -8.35 -25.61
CA PHE A 299 -4.34 -8.18 -26.23
C PHE A 299 -5.41 -9.10 -25.63
N GLU A 300 -5.05 -10.38 -25.39
CA GLU A 300 -5.97 -11.40 -24.88
C GLU A 300 -6.32 -11.22 -23.37
N LEU A 301 -5.65 -10.32 -22.64
CA LEU A 301 -6.01 -10.02 -21.24
C LEU A 301 -7.41 -9.40 -21.12
N ALA A 302 -7.72 -8.44 -21.97
CA ALA A 302 -9.02 -7.75 -22.00
C ALA A 302 -9.18 -7.08 -23.37
N PRO A 303 -9.56 -7.84 -24.41
CA PRO A 303 -9.63 -7.31 -25.79
C PRO A 303 -10.71 -6.23 -25.98
N GLU A 304 -11.67 -6.11 -25.06
CA GLU A 304 -12.65 -5.01 -25.00
C GLU A 304 -12.09 -3.72 -24.35
N ASN A 305 -11.00 -3.78 -23.59
CA ASN A 305 -10.47 -2.63 -22.85
C ASN A 305 -9.60 -1.72 -23.74
N PRO A 306 -9.99 -0.45 -24.00
CA PRO A 306 -9.21 0.49 -24.79
C PRO A 306 -7.78 0.74 -24.29
N THR A 307 -7.54 0.62 -22.97
CA THR A 307 -6.20 0.78 -22.37
C THR A 307 -5.18 -0.20 -22.95
N ILE A 308 -5.60 -1.42 -23.29
CA ILE A 308 -4.73 -2.42 -23.93
C ILE A 308 -4.24 -1.94 -25.29
N TYR A 309 -5.17 -1.41 -26.10
CA TYR A 309 -4.84 -0.90 -27.44
C TYR A 309 -3.91 0.30 -27.36
N GLN A 310 -4.19 1.23 -26.44
CA GLN A 310 -3.35 2.40 -26.24
C GLN A 310 -1.92 1.97 -25.86
N ALA A 311 -1.76 1.08 -24.89
CA ALA A 311 -0.44 0.56 -24.50
C ALA A 311 0.29 -0.13 -25.65
N MET A 312 -0.44 -0.87 -26.50
CA MET A 312 0.14 -1.50 -27.69
C MET A 312 0.56 -0.45 -28.73
N VAL A 313 -0.27 0.55 -29.02
CA VAL A 313 0.07 1.65 -29.94
C VAL A 313 1.32 2.37 -29.46
N GLU A 314 1.38 2.75 -28.20
CA GLU A 314 2.54 3.42 -27.60
C GLU A 314 3.81 2.57 -27.69
N ALA A 315 3.73 1.26 -27.39
CA ALA A 315 4.87 0.36 -27.44
C ALA A 315 5.43 0.20 -28.88
N TYR A 316 4.53 0.01 -29.85
CA TYR A 316 4.94 -0.17 -31.26
C TYR A 316 5.41 1.14 -31.90
N ARG A 317 4.78 2.29 -31.56
CA ARG A 317 5.20 3.63 -32.00
C ARG A 317 6.58 3.98 -31.44
N PHE A 318 6.81 3.74 -30.15
CA PHE A 318 8.12 3.96 -29.52
C PHE A 318 9.27 3.17 -30.18
N ALA A 319 8.95 2.03 -30.79
CA ALA A 319 9.91 1.16 -31.45
C ALA A 319 9.96 1.36 -32.98
N ASP A 320 9.21 2.32 -33.56
CA ASP A 320 9.05 2.56 -34.99
C ASP A 320 8.56 1.30 -35.76
N ARG A 321 7.65 0.51 -35.14
CA ARG A 321 7.16 -0.76 -35.67
C ARG A 321 5.63 -0.80 -35.85
N GLU A 322 4.96 0.32 -35.98
CA GLU A 322 3.50 0.44 -36.16
C GLU A 322 2.92 -0.42 -37.31
N PRO A 323 3.63 -0.61 -38.49
CA PRO A 323 3.10 -1.49 -39.52
C PRO A 323 2.87 -2.94 -39.07
N GLU A 324 3.59 -3.40 -38.05
CA GLU A 324 3.39 -4.73 -37.48
C GLU A 324 2.12 -4.80 -36.63
N LEU A 325 1.84 -3.75 -35.88
CA LEU A 325 0.61 -3.64 -35.11
C LEU A 325 -0.63 -3.55 -36.01
N VAL A 326 -0.53 -2.79 -37.10
CA VAL A 326 -1.60 -2.75 -38.13
C VAL A 326 -1.89 -4.15 -38.67
N ARG A 327 -0.86 -4.93 -39.01
CA ARG A 327 -1.04 -6.33 -39.43
C ARG A 327 -1.67 -7.19 -38.33
N PHE A 328 -1.24 -7.01 -37.10
CA PHE A 328 -1.81 -7.73 -35.96
C PHE A 328 -3.29 -7.42 -35.80
N TYR A 329 -3.70 -6.14 -35.76
CA TYR A 329 -5.11 -5.76 -35.59
C TYR A 329 -5.97 -6.22 -36.77
N LYS A 330 -5.50 -6.08 -38.02
CA LYS A 330 -6.22 -6.61 -39.19
C LYS A 330 -6.46 -8.12 -39.12
N ALA A 331 -5.50 -8.87 -38.56
CA ALA A 331 -5.64 -10.31 -38.35
C ALA A 331 -6.62 -10.69 -37.22
N GLN A 332 -6.95 -9.76 -36.31
CA GLN A 332 -7.97 -10.00 -35.30
C GLN A 332 -9.40 -9.71 -35.81
N LEU A 333 -9.61 -8.78 -36.75
CA LEU A 333 -10.93 -8.39 -37.24
C LEU A 333 -11.85 -9.58 -37.53
N PRO A 334 -11.48 -10.61 -38.33
CA PRO A 334 -12.37 -11.73 -38.63
C PRO A 334 -12.73 -12.59 -37.40
N LYS A 335 -11.93 -12.52 -36.33
CA LYS A 335 -12.18 -13.32 -35.11
C LYS A 335 -13.21 -12.67 -34.20
N TYR A 336 -13.33 -11.36 -34.26
CA TYR A 336 -14.18 -10.56 -33.37
C TYR A 336 -15.36 -9.90 -34.07
N VAL A 337 -15.72 -10.33 -35.28
CA VAL A 337 -16.84 -9.78 -36.06
C VAL A 337 -18.20 -9.84 -35.33
N ASN A 338 -18.36 -10.74 -34.38
CA ASN A 338 -19.56 -10.89 -33.56
C ASN A 338 -19.43 -10.28 -32.16
N ASN A 339 -18.36 -9.54 -31.89
CA ASN A 339 -18.16 -8.80 -30.64
C ASN A 339 -17.97 -7.32 -31.02
N ASP A 340 -19.08 -6.58 -31.00
CA ASP A 340 -19.13 -5.19 -31.48
C ASP A 340 -18.18 -4.27 -30.70
N GLU A 341 -17.94 -4.51 -29.41
CA GLU A 341 -17.03 -3.70 -28.60
C GLU A 341 -15.57 -3.89 -29.05
N VAL A 342 -15.09 -5.14 -29.17
CA VAL A 342 -13.74 -5.44 -29.66
C VAL A 342 -13.60 -5.05 -31.14
N PHE A 343 -14.63 -5.30 -31.94
CA PHE A 343 -14.61 -4.98 -33.36
C PHE A 343 -14.57 -3.48 -33.62
N GLY A 344 -15.32 -2.70 -32.82
CA GLY A 344 -15.27 -1.25 -32.81
C GLY A 344 -13.90 -0.70 -32.40
N ASN A 345 -13.33 -1.24 -31.30
CA ASN A 345 -11.99 -0.86 -30.85
C ASN A 345 -10.93 -1.15 -31.93
N LEU A 346 -10.96 -2.33 -32.56
CA LEU A 346 -10.03 -2.65 -33.64
C LEU A 346 -10.09 -1.64 -34.79
N HIS A 347 -11.31 -1.23 -35.21
CA HIS A 347 -11.48 -0.20 -36.25
C HIS A 347 -10.98 1.16 -35.79
N PHE A 348 -11.34 1.57 -34.56
CA PHE A 348 -10.88 2.84 -34.00
C PHE A 348 -9.35 2.95 -33.98
N TYR A 349 -8.65 1.94 -33.45
CA TYR A 349 -7.19 1.98 -33.35
C TYR A 349 -6.49 1.75 -34.70
N LEU A 350 -7.11 1.06 -35.67
CA LEU A 350 -6.64 1.07 -37.06
C LEU A 350 -6.78 2.45 -37.70
N GLY A 351 -7.83 3.18 -37.40
CA GLY A 351 -7.99 4.59 -37.77
C GLY A 351 -6.89 5.46 -37.18
N THR A 352 -6.66 5.34 -35.88
CA THR A 352 -5.59 6.07 -35.17
C THR A 352 -4.19 5.82 -35.79
N LEU A 353 -3.88 4.58 -36.14
CA LEU A 353 -2.61 4.22 -36.77
C LEU A 353 -2.51 4.72 -38.24
N ALA A 354 -3.64 4.96 -38.91
CA ALA A 354 -3.65 5.45 -40.29
C ALA A 354 -3.61 6.99 -40.39
N MET A 355 -3.95 7.75 -39.31
CA MET A 355 -4.14 9.20 -39.36
C MET A 355 -2.97 9.98 -40.01
N GLU A 356 -1.75 9.59 -39.71
CA GLU A 356 -0.56 10.30 -40.17
C GLU A 356 -0.13 9.94 -41.59
N HIS A 357 -0.56 8.76 -42.08
CA HIS A 357 -0.02 8.20 -43.32
C HIS A 357 -1.09 8.01 -44.43
N ASP A 358 -2.34 7.78 -44.07
CA ASP A 358 -3.46 7.54 -45.00
C ASP A 358 -4.77 8.07 -44.38
N LYS A 359 -5.01 9.36 -44.56
CA LYS A 359 -6.21 10.03 -44.06
C LYS A 359 -7.52 9.44 -44.62
N ALA A 360 -7.50 8.92 -45.84
CA ALA A 360 -8.69 8.30 -46.44
C ALA A 360 -9.02 6.99 -45.71
N ALA A 361 -8.04 6.13 -45.51
CA ALA A 361 -8.23 4.91 -44.73
C ALA A 361 -8.60 5.21 -43.28
N ALA A 362 -7.97 6.22 -42.64
CA ALA A 362 -8.30 6.63 -41.26
C ALA A 362 -9.79 7.00 -41.15
N LYS A 363 -10.30 7.83 -42.09
CA LYS A 363 -11.71 8.21 -42.14
C LYS A 363 -12.65 7.02 -42.26
N GLU A 364 -12.32 6.06 -43.13
CA GLU A 364 -13.13 4.85 -43.32
C GLU A 364 -13.17 4.01 -42.02
N TYR A 365 -12.05 3.83 -41.38
CA TYR A 365 -11.97 3.10 -40.11
C TYR A 365 -12.74 3.79 -38.98
N PHE A 366 -12.61 5.10 -38.80
CA PHE A 366 -13.38 5.85 -37.76
C PHE A 366 -14.87 5.82 -38.02
N LEU A 367 -15.33 6.00 -39.27
CA LEU A 367 -16.76 5.90 -39.61
C LEU A 367 -17.28 4.48 -39.30
N LYS A 368 -16.50 3.44 -39.60
CA LYS A 368 -16.88 2.07 -39.26
C LYS A 368 -16.91 1.81 -37.75
N ALA A 369 -15.94 2.33 -37.00
CA ALA A 369 -15.96 2.28 -35.54
C ALA A 369 -17.21 2.97 -34.98
N LYS A 370 -17.56 4.16 -35.49
CA LYS A 370 -18.72 4.92 -35.05
C LYS A 370 -20.04 4.15 -35.31
N GLU A 371 -20.17 3.52 -36.48
CA GLU A 371 -21.33 2.66 -36.80
C GLU A 371 -21.45 1.50 -35.78
N ILE A 372 -20.34 0.79 -35.52
CA ILE A 372 -20.31 -0.39 -34.64
C ILE A 372 -20.62 -0.01 -33.20
N PHE A 373 -19.99 1.04 -32.68
CA PHE A 373 -20.24 1.52 -31.31
C PHE A 373 -21.70 2.03 -31.13
N GLY A 374 -22.39 2.43 -32.19
CA GLY A 374 -23.79 2.72 -32.13
C GLY A 374 -24.70 1.53 -31.79
N HIS A 375 -24.19 0.30 -31.85
CA HIS A 375 -24.90 -0.90 -31.39
C HIS A 375 -24.62 -1.20 -29.90
N VAL A 376 -23.56 -0.62 -29.33
CA VAL A 376 -23.04 -0.94 -27.97
C VAL A 376 -23.37 0.16 -26.98
N TYR A 377 -23.27 1.43 -27.40
CA TYR A 377 -23.32 2.57 -26.51
C TYR A 377 -24.47 3.52 -26.88
N ASP A 378 -24.98 4.22 -25.86
CA ASP A 378 -25.95 5.30 -26.07
C ASP A 378 -25.31 6.49 -26.81
N LYS A 379 -26.14 7.30 -27.48
CA LYS A 379 -25.69 8.37 -28.38
C LYS A 379 -24.89 9.49 -27.71
N ASP A 380 -24.99 9.63 -26.39
CA ASP A 380 -24.28 10.59 -25.56
C ASP A 380 -23.00 10.03 -24.97
N HIS A 381 -22.64 8.78 -25.30
CA HIS A 381 -21.39 8.19 -24.82
C HIS A 381 -20.18 8.93 -25.40
N TYR A 382 -19.21 9.23 -24.56
CA TYR A 382 -18.02 10.03 -24.89
C TYR A 382 -17.22 9.52 -26.10
N VAL A 383 -17.29 8.23 -26.42
CA VAL A 383 -16.57 7.64 -27.57
C VAL A 383 -16.95 8.30 -28.90
N PHE A 384 -18.20 8.75 -29.04
CA PHE A 384 -18.67 9.43 -30.26
C PHE A 384 -18.01 10.79 -30.42
N GLU A 385 -17.90 11.57 -29.35
CA GLU A 385 -17.16 12.83 -29.34
C GLU A 385 -15.69 12.64 -29.74
N VAL A 386 -15.03 11.61 -29.17
CA VAL A 386 -13.63 11.27 -29.49
C VAL A 386 -13.48 10.94 -30.99
N ILE A 387 -14.42 10.16 -31.56
CA ILE A 387 -14.38 9.82 -33.00
C ILE A 387 -14.65 11.05 -33.86
N ASP A 388 -15.62 11.89 -33.49
CA ASP A 388 -15.95 13.08 -34.26
C ASP A 388 -14.79 14.08 -34.28
N ASN A 389 -14.14 14.29 -33.15
CA ASN A 389 -12.90 15.08 -33.06
C ASN A 389 -11.79 14.53 -33.95
N ALA A 390 -11.62 13.19 -33.96
CA ALA A 390 -10.63 12.54 -34.84
C ALA A 390 -10.98 12.74 -36.34
N LEU A 391 -12.27 12.67 -36.71
CA LEU A 391 -12.74 12.89 -38.08
C LEU A 391 -12.58 14.36 -38.53
N GLU A 392 -12.79 15.32 -37.64
CA GLU A 392 -12.58 16.76 -37.90
C GLU A 392 -11.10 17.10 -38.10
N GLY A 393 -10.18 16.35 -37.49
CA GLY A 393 -8.71 16.52 -37.63
C GLY A 393 -8.13 15.95 -38.91
N LEU A 394 -8.91 15.20 -39.70
CA LEU A 394 -8.47 14.60 -40.96
C LEU A 394 -8.61 15.57 -42.13
#